data_82699c0021a67053b20004cfc1ed2d68
#
_entry.id   82699c0021a67053b20004cfc1ed2d68
#
_cell.length_a   1.000
_cell.length_b   1.000
_cell.length_c   1.000
_cell.angle_alpha   90.00
_cell.angle_beta   90.00
_cell.angle_gamma   90.00
#
_symmetry.space_group_name_H-M   'P 1'
#
loop_
_entity.id
_entity.type
_entity.pdbx_description
1 polymer ?
#
loop_
_entity_poly.entity_id
_entity_poly.type
_entity_poly.pdbx_seq_one_letter_code
_entity_poly.pdbx_strand_id
1 'polypeptide(L)'
;MNGSFCPTGRLEKLLLATDMSEYSEGAIREAINFAKKCSSKLYAMTVVEMYTETEAVGEKLYEQEEKRAIEHLDGIKLRAKAEGVDCEAVVHFGDEPHTLILDEAKDKKADLIIIGRRSFKGLAKLLIGDVAAKVIGHAPCDVLVVPRAARVEYKNILVATDGSEHSQAAAKKAIDIARRCGGGVIALSAMRDESERKEAEAYVKAVAELAQKEGVPVETMTPKGRSFDVIVETAGGRGVDLIVMGTYGKTGLGRLLMGSSTEKVIGRAGCGVLVVK
;
A
#
# COMPACT_ATOMS: atom_id res chain seq x y z
N MET A 1 -19.34 15.69 -17.15
CA MET A 1 -19.12 15.92 -15.71
C MET A 1 -18.20 14.81 -15.22
N ASN A 2 -16.87 15.07 -15.18
CA ASN A 2 -15.91 14.10 -14.64
C ASN A 2 -15.94 14.22 -13.10
N GLY A 3 -16.91 13.59 -12.46
CA GLY A 3 -16.91 13.45 -11.03
C GLY A 3 -15.71 12.59 -10.61
N SER A 4 -14.76 13.18 -9.94
CA SER A 4 -13.64 12.48 -9.30
C SER A 4 -14.21 11.58 -8.20
N PHE A 5 -14.43 10.31 -8.49
CA PHE A 5 -14.93 9.35 -7.50
C PHE A 5 -13.78 8.91 -6.58
N CYS A 6 -14.02 9.02 -5.27
CA CYS A 6 -13.10 8.47 -4.28
C CYS A 6 -13.08 6.93 -4.37
N PRO A 7 -11.89 6.30 -4.56
CA PRO A 7 -11.79 4.86 -4.77
C PRO A 7 -12.29 4.00 -3.60
N THR A 8 -12.19 4.46 -2.37
CA THR A 8 -12.46 3.64 -1.17
C THR A 8 -13.58 4.18 -0.28
N GLY A 9 -14.51 4.94 -0.84
CA GLY A 9 -15.51 5.61 -0.02
C GLY A 9 -14.96 6.91 0.58
N ARG A 10 -15.55 7.37 1.68
CA ARG A 10 -15.10 8.61 2.30
C ARG A 10 -13.87 8.33 3.17
N LEU A 11 -12.67 8.62 2.64
CA LEU A 11 -11.47 8.76 3.45
C LEU A 11 -11.26 10.25 3.74
N GLU A 12 -11.16 10.60 5.01
CA GLU A 12 -11.03 11.99 5.41
C GLU A 12 -9.57 12.40 5.57
N LYS A 13 -8.73 11.45 6.01
CA LYS A 13 -7.34 11.71 6.39
C LYS A 13 -6.40 10.66 5.85
N LEU A 14 -5.43 11.10 5.08
CA LEU A 14 -4.38 10.26 4.52
C LEU A 14 -3.04 10.63 5.16
N LEU A 15 -2.24 9.62 5.49
CA LEU A 15 -0.87 9.80 5.94
C LEU A 15 0.10 9.29 4.89
N LEU A 16 0.89 10.18 4.32
CA LEU A 16 2.03 9.84 3.47
C LEU A 16 3.29 9.83 4.34
N ALA A 17 3.99 8.69 4.41
CA ALA A 17 5.32 8.64 5.00
C ALA A 17 6.39 8.51 3.90
N THR A 18 7.36 9.42 3.90
CA THR A 18 8.44 9.49 2.93
C THR A 18 9.81 9.43 3.62
N ASP A 19 10.77 8.76 2.98
CA ASP A 19 12.18 8.72 3.40
C ASP A 19 13.05 9.73 2.63
N MET A 20 12.43 10.71 2.00
CA MET A 20 13.06 11.73 1.16
C MET A 20 13.84 11.18 -0.06
N SER A 21 13.79 9.88 -0.29
CA SER A 21 14.46 9.25 -1.44
C SER A 21 13.58 9.29 -2.70
N GLU A 22 14.22 9.09 -3.85
CA GLU A 22 13.52 8.93 -5.13
C GLU A 22 12.51 7.76 -5.15
N TYR A 23 12.66 6.80 -4.23
CA TYR A 23 11.76 5.65 -4.12
C TYR A 23 10.40 6.00 -3.55
N SER A 24 10.31 7.10 -2.80
CA SER A 24 9.03 7.63 -2.28
C SER A 24 8.20 8.37 -3.34
N GLU A 25 8.75 8.67 -4.53
CA GLU A 25 8.07 9.49 -5.55
C GLU A 25 6.74 8.87 -6.02
N GLY A 26 6.67 7.54 -6.13
CA GLY A 26 5.42 6.85 -6.44
C GLY A 26 4.35 7.07 -5.38
N ALA A 27 4.73 6.96 -4.12
CA ALA A 27 3.84 7.17 -2.97
C ALA A 27 3.38 8.64 -2.88
N ILE A 28 4.29 9.60 -3.07
CA ILE A 28 3.97 11.04 -3.07
C ILE A 28 2.94 11.36 -4.14
N ARG A 29 3.17 10.91 -5.38
CA ARG A 29 2.25 11.13 -6.49
C ARG A 29 0.88 10.53 -6.21
N GLU A 30 0.84 9.28 -5.73
CA GLU A 30 -0.41 8.58 -5.48
C GLU A 30 -1.15 9.16 -4.26
N ALA A 31 -0.45 9.60 -3.21
CA ALA A 31 -1.07 10.26 -2.07
C ALA A 31 -1.79 11.55 -2.46
N ILE A 32 -1.17 12.38 -3.30
CA ILE A 32 -1.79 13.61 -3.82
C ILE A 32 -3.00 13.27 -4.71
N ASN A 33 -2.86 12.30 -5.63
CA ASN A 33 -3.96 11.86 -6.50
C ASN A 33 -5.14 11.31 -5.70
N PHE A 34 -4.85 10.52 -4.66
CA PHE A 34 -5.86 9.93 -3.80
C PHE A 34 -6.57 11.00 -2.97
N ALA A 35 -5.81 11.90 -2.35
CA ALA A 35 -6.35 13.02 -1.59
C ALA A 35 -7.26 13.92 -2.46
N LYS A 36 -6.84 14.21 -3.69
CA LYS A 36 -7.64 14.96 -4.66
C LYS A 36 -8.96 14.28 -4.99
N LYS A 37 -8.92 12.96 -5.30
CA LYS A 37 -10.11 12.18 -5.66
C LYS A 37 -11.10 12.06 -4.51
N CYS A 38 -10.61 11.94 -3.28
CA CYS A 38 -11.43 11.75 -2.08
C CYS A 38 -11.77 13.05 -1.34
N SER A 39 -11.19 14.18 -1.74
CA SER A 39 -11.24 15.45 -0.99
C SER A 39 -10.74 15.27 0.45
N SER A 40 -9.69 14.47 0.60
CA SER A 40 -9.09 14.14 1.89
C SER A 40 -8.04 15.17 2.28
N LYS A 41 -7.86 15.36 3.59
CA LYS A 41 -6.68 16.06 4.12
C LYS A 41 -5.49 15.09 4.03
N LEU A 42 -4.37 15.58 3.49
CA LEU A 42 -3.11 14.86 3.40
C LEU A 42 -2.16 15.31 4.50
N TYR A 43 -1.65 14.39 5.28
CA TYR A 43 -0.52 14.60 6.18
C TYR A 43 0.70 13.98 5.52
N ALA A 44 1.69 14.80 5.17
CA ALA A 44 2.95 14.36 4.62
C ALA A 44 4.02 14.41 5.71
N MET A 45 4.57 13.26 6.06
CA MET A 45 5.56 13.16 7.13
C MET A 45 6.87 12.56 6.66
N THR A 46 7.94 12.96 7.34
CA THR A 46 9.23 12.29 7.31
C THR A 46 9.81 12.19 8.71
N VAL A 47 10.71 11.24 8.90
CA VAL A 47 11.46 11.07 10.14
C VAL A 47 12.94 11.33 9.85
N VAL A 48 13.52 12.25 10.59
CA VAL A 48 14.96 12.48 10.64
C VAL A 48 15.54 11.56 11.69
N GLU A 49 16.36 10.59 11.27
CA GLU A 49 16.97 9.62 12.19
C GLU A 49 18.04 10.29 13.05
N MET A 50 17.96 10.06 14.35
CA MET A 50 18.92 10.60 15.32
C MET A 50 19.99 9.55 15.62
N TYR A 51 21.23 9.83 15.20
CA TYR A 51 22.37 9.00 15.56
C TYR A 51 23.08 9.55 16.79
N THR A 52 23.36 8.72 17.77
CA THR A 52 23.95 9.07 19.07
C THR A 52 25.45 9.38 19.02
N GLU A 53 26.06 9.62 17.85
CA GLU A 53 27.51 9.83 17.72
C GLU A 53 27.88 11.33 17.82
N THR A 54 28.65 11.63 18.87
CA THR A 54 29.44 12.84 19.19
C THR A 54 28.79 14.22 18.96
N GLU A 55 28.57 14.92 20.08
CA GLU A 55 27.82 16.16 20.26
C GLU A 55 28.14 17.32 19.28
N ALA A 56 29.37 17.53 18.87
CA ALA A 56 29.73 18.72 18.07
C ALA A 56 29.60 18.52 16.54
N VAL A 57 29.73 17.29 16.03
CA VAL A 57 29.52 16.97 14.60
C VAL A 57 28.05 16.68 14.36
N GLY A 58 27.37 16.17 15.38
CA GLY A 58 25.94 15.87 15.36
C GLY A 58 25.07 17.10 15.10
N GLU A 59 25.30 18.22 15.76
CA GLU A 59 24.43 19.40 15.69
C GLU A 59 24.32 19.98 14.26
N LYS A 60 25.46 20.14 13.56
CA LYS A 60 25.43 20.64 12.18
C LYS A 60 24.82 19.65 11.20
N LEU A 61 24.99 18.35 11.43
CA LEU A 61 24.38 17.33 10.59
C LEU A 61 22.85 17.30 10.80
N TYR A 62 22.42 17.52 12.03
CA TYR A 62 21.01 17.66 12.38
C TYR A 62 20.35 18.82 11.65
N GLU A 63 20.94 20.03 11.76
CA GLU A 63 20.42 21.22 11.09
C GLU A 63 20.30 21.00 9.57
N GLN A 64 21.27 20.29 8.98
CA GLN A 64 21.24 19.98 7.55
C GLN A 64 20.13 18.99 7.19
N GLU A 65 19.97 17.91 7.94
CA GLU A 65 18.92 16.91 7.67
C GLU A 65 17.53 17.47 7.98
N GLU A 66 17.37 18.27 9.02
CA GLU A 66 16.12 19.01 9.30
C GLU A 66 15.75 19.95 8.14
N LYS A 67 16.71 20.74 7.68
CA LYS A 67 16.51 21.63 6.53
C LYS A 67 16.10 20.85 5.28
N ARG A 68 16.77 19.75 4.99
CA ARG A 68 16.40 18.87 3.86
C ARG A 68 15.00 18.29 4.01
N ALA A 69 14.62 17.89 5.22
CA ALA A 69 13.29 17.37 5.52
C ALA A 69 12.22 18.43 5.28
N ILE A 70 12.42 19.65 5.76
CA ILE A 70 11.52 20.78 5.57
C ILE A 70 11.39 21.13 4.08
N GLU A 71 12.51 21.27 3.35
CA GLU A 71 12.52 21.59 1.92
C GLU A 71 11.78 20.49 1.11
N HIS A 72 11.99 19.22 1.44
CA HIS A 72 11.32 18.09 0.79
C HIS A 72 9.79 18.15 1.02
N LEU A 73 9.36 18.31 2.26
CA LEU A 73 7.94 18.38 2.61
C LEU A 73 7.25 19.63 2.05
N ASP A 74 7.93 20.77 2.01
CA ASP A 74 7.42 21.98 1.37
C ASP A 74 7.23 21.76 -0.14
N GLY A 75 8.13 21.04 -0.79
CA GLY A 75 7.96 20.62 -2.18
C GLY A 75 6.69 19.76 -2.37
N ILE A 76 6.40 18.85 -1.46
CA ILE A 76 5.18 18.04 -1.48
C ILE A 76 3.94 18.92 -1.27
N LYS A 77 3.97 19.83 -0.30
CA LYS A 77 2.87 20.80 -0.05
C LYS A 77 2.57 21.66 -1.27
N LEU A 78 3.61 22.15 -1.94
CA LEU A 78 3.43 22.96 -3.17
C LEU A 78 2.77 22.14 -4.27
N ARG A 79 3.18 20.88 -4.47
CA ARG A 79 2.56 19.95 -5.44
C ARG A 79 1.10 19.65 -5.07
N ALA A 80 0.83 19.37 -3.80
CA ALA A 80 -0.52 19.14 -3.29
C ALA A 80 -1.43 20.35 -3.49
N LYS A 81 -0.93 21.56 -3.17
CA LYS A 81 -1.65 22.83 -3.37
C LYS A 81 -1.98 23.08 -4.84
N ALA A 82 -1.05 22.79 -5.75
CA ALA A 82 -1.28 22.92 -7.19
C ALA A 82 -2.42 22.02 -7.69
N GLU A 83 -2.67 20.90 -7.00
CA GLU A 83 -3.75 19.96 -7.28
C GLU A 83 -5.02 20.23 -6.43
N GLY A 84 -5.05 21.32 -5.64
CA GLY A 84 -6.17 21.68 -4.79
C GLY A 84 -6.33 20.81 -3.53
N VAL A 85 -5.26 20.16 -3.09
CA VAL A 85 -5.24 19.29 -1.92
C VAL A 85 -4.74 20.04 -0.69
N ASP A 86 -5.50 19.97 0.43
CA ASP A 86 -5.04 20.45 1.75
C ASP A 86 -3.97 19.48 2.27
N CYS A 87 -2.74 19.98 2.45
CA CYS A 87 -1.59 19.19 2.87
C CYS A 87 -0.87 19.84 4.05
N GLU A 88 -0.72 19.08 5.13
CA GLU A 88 0.06 19.43 6.31
C GLU A 88 1.38 18.68 6.32
N ALA A 89 2.49 19.38 6.56
CA ALA A 89 3.82 18.79 6.67
C ALA A 89 4.14 18.48 8.14
N VAL A 90 4.72 17.32 8.41
CA VAL A 90 5.09 16.85 9.74
C VAL A 90 6.50 16.29 9.71
N VAL A 91 7.40 16.83 10.51
CA VAL A 91 8.76 16.31 10.70
C VAL A 91 8.85 15.72 12.10
N HIS A 92 9.28 14.48 12.20
CA HIS A 92 9.62 13.83 13.45
C HIS A 92 11.12 13.57 13.54
N PHE A 93 11.63 13.49 14.76
CA PHE A 93 13.02 13.16 15.06
C PHE A 93 13.03 11.91 15.95
N GLY A 94 13.85 10.92 15.61
CA GLY A 94 13.98 9.71 16.41
C GLY A 94 14.68 8.58 15.69
N ASP A 95 14.94 7.50 16.39
CA ASP A 95 15.69 6.32 15.95
C ASP A 95 14.79 5.17 15.48
N GLU A 96 13.48 5.26 15.75
CA GLU A 96 12.49 4.25 15.34
C GLU A 96 11.42 4.84 14.39
N PRO A 97 11.72 5.04 13.10
CA PRO A 97 10.80 5.67 12.17
C PRO A 97 9.42 5.00 12.09
N HIS A 98 9.36 3.66 12.18
CA HIS A 98 8.10 2.94 12.12
C HIS A 98 7.18 3.27 13.29
N THR A 99 7.70 3.43 14.51
CA THR A 99 6.93 3.80 15.70
C THR A 99 6.34 5.20 15.52
N LEU A 100 7.13 6.16 15.09
CA LEU A 100 6.69 7.53 14.86
C LEU A 100 5.62 7.63 13.75
N ILE A 101 5.74 6.84 12.69
CA ILE A 101 4.72 6.76 11.64
C ILE A 101 3.40 6.19 12.18
N LEU A 102 3.47 5.15 13.00
CA LEU A 102 2.29 4.52 13.59
C LEU A 102 1.59 5.43 14.61
N ASP A 103 2.36 6.16 15.40
CA ASP A 103 1.83 7.09 16.38
C ASP A 103 1.18 8.29 15.68
N GLU A 104 1.81 8.86 14.66
CA GLU A 104 1.21 9.91 13.85
C GLU A 104 -0.08 9.44 13.17
N ALA A 105 -0.10 8.19 12.65
CA ALA A 105 -1.31 7.62 12.06
C ALA A 105 -2.46 7.52 13.07
N LYS A 106 -2.17 7.16 14.32
CA LYS A 106 -3.17 7.10 15.41
C LYS A 106 -3.63 8.49 15.82
N ASP A 107 -2.70 9.42 16.03
CA ASP A 107 -3.00 10.79 16.49
C ASP A 107 -3.85 11.55 15.48
N LYS A 108 -3.51 11.44 14.21
CA LYS A 108 -4.31 12.04 13.13
C LYS A 108 -5.57 11.24 12.83
N LYS A 109 -5.70 10.01 13.33
CA LYS A 109 -6.77 9.07 12.96
C LYS A 109 -6.79 8.85 11.45
N ALA A 110 -5.63 8.51 10.90
CA ALA A 110 -5.49 8.29 9.46
C ALA A 110 -6.31 7.09 9.00
N ASP A 111 -7.03 7.24 7.90
CA ASP A 111 -7.85 6.20 7.28
C ASP A 111 -7.02 5.30 6.36
N LEU A 112 -5.89 5.82 5.86
CA LEU A 112 -4.97 5.12 4.97
C LEU A 112 -3.55 5.67 5.17
N ILE A 113 -2.58 4.76 5.32
CA ILE A 113 -1.16 5.08 5.25
C ILE A 113 -0.66 4.79 3.83
N ILE A 114 0.09 5.72 3.23
CA ILE A 114 0.68 5.56 1.91
C ILE A 114 2.20 5.66 2.05
N ILE A 115 2.91 4.62 1.58
CA ILE A 115 4.36 4.52 1.69
C ILE A 115 5.00 4.08 0.37
N GLY A 116 6.25 4.51 0.17
CA GLY A 116 7.06 4.04 -0.94
C GLY A 116 7.62 2.63 -0.72
N ARG A 117 8.03 1.99 -1.81
CA ARG A 117 8.79 0.76 -1.75
C ARG A 117 10.25 1.04 -2.10
N ARG A 118 11.17 0.87 -1.14
CA ARG A 118 12.61 0.91 -1.42
C ARG A 118 12.99 -0.23 -2.37
N SER A 119 13.77 0.08 -3.40
CA SER A 119 14.37 -0.91 -4.29
C SER A 119 15.87 -0.91 -4.09
N PHE A 120 16.45 -1.97 -3.54
CA PHE A 120 17.89 -2.12 -3.45
C PHE A 120 18.46 -2.49 -4.83
N LYS A 121 19.20 -1.57 -5.44
CA LYS A 121 19.99 -1.87 -6.63
C LYS A 121 21.15 -2.82 -6.23
N GLY A 122 21.20 -4.02 -6.81
CA GLY A 122 22.41 -4.86 -6.80
C GLY A 122 22.37 -6.15 -5.99
N LEU A 123 21.34 -6.42 -5.19
CA LEU A 123 21.16 -7.73 -4.57
C LEU A 123 19.85 -8.37 -5.07
N ALA A 124 19.91 -9.64 -5.44
CA ALA A 124 18.81 -10.41 -6.03
C ALA A 124 17.60 -10.65 -5.10
N LYS A 125 17.50 -9.91 -3.99
CA LYS A 125 16.37 -9.94 -3.07
C LYS A 125 15.68 -8.59 -3.10
N LEU A 126 14.62 -8.51 -3.89
CA LEU A 126 13.60 -7.46 -3.77
C LEU A 126 12.87 -7.68 -2.43
N LEU A 127 13.35 -7.02 -1.40
CA LEU A 127 12.77 -7.07 -0.07
C LEU A 127 12.03 -5.76 0.18
N ILE A 128 10.93 -5.85 0.90
CA ILE A 128 10.32 -4.69 1.53
C ILE A 128 11.30 -4.12 2.57
N GLY A 129 11.42 -2.79 2.68
CA GLY A 129 12.23 -2.16 3.73
C GLY A 129 11.72 -2.50 5.14
N ASP A 130 12.60 -2.58 6.12
CA ASP A 130 12.25 -2.91 7.51
C ASP A 130 11.17 -1.99 8.09
N VAL A 131 11.31 -0.67 7.88
CA VAL A 131 10.30 0.33 8.31
C VAL A 131 8.94 0.03 7.69
N ALA A 132 8.88 -0.20 6.37
CA ALA A 132 7.62 -0.48 5.69
C ALA A 132 6.99 -1.79 6.19
N ALA A 133 7.77 -2.84 6.42
CA ALA A 133 7.28 -4.11 6.96
C ALA A 133 6.67 -3.94 8.36
N LYS A 134 7.34 -3.21 9.25
CA LYS A 134 6.86 -2.91 10.60
C LYS A 134 5.62 -2.02 10.59
N VAL A 135 5.59 -0.99 9.72
CA VAL A 135 4.40 -0.15 9.54
C VAL A 135 3.21 -1.00 9.10
N ILE A 136 3.36 -1.82 8.07
CA ILE A 136 2.29 -2.70 7.59
C ILE A 136 1.84 -3.66 8.68
N GLY A 137 2.77 -4.25 9.44
CA GLY A 137 2.43 -5.18 10.52
C GLY A 137 1.55 -4.56 11.60
N HIS A 138 1.82 -3.33 12.00
CA HIS A 138 1.22 -2.67 13.17
C HIS A 138 0.25 -1.52 12.83
N ALA A 139 0.05 -1.20 11.55
CA ALA A 139 -0.83 -0.10 11.15
C ALA A 139 -2.25 -0.25 11.74
N PRO A 140 -2.86 0.85 12.21
CA PRO A 140 -4.24 0.87 12.70
C PRO A 140 -5.26 0.89 11.55
N CYS A 141 -4.82 1.11 10.32
CA CYS A 141 -5.63 1.23 9.11
C CYS A 141 -4.96 0.53 7.93
N ASP A 142 -5.62 0.53 6.76
CA ASP A 142 -5.07 -0.01 5.54
C ASP A 142 -3.76 0.68 5.13
N VAL A 143 -2.88 -0.03 4.43
CA VAL A 143 -1.59 0.51 3.96
C VAL A 143 -1.46 0.31 2.45
N LEU A 144 -1.25 1.39 1.71
CA LEU A 144 -0.95 1.38 0.28
C LEU A 144 0.56 1.52 0.07
N VAL A 145 1.17 0.49 -0.49
CA VAL A 145 2.59 0.50 -0.86
C VAL A 145 2.72 0.77 -2.35
N VAL A 146 3.43 1.83 -2.73
CA VAL A 146 3.53 2.26 -4.12
C VAL A 146 4.98 2.23 -4.59
N PRO A 147 5.33 1.38 -5.58
CA PRO A 147 6.62 1.44 -6.25
C PRO A 147 6.83 2.76 -6.99
N ARG A 148 8.07 3.22 -7.11
CA ARG A 148 8.42 4.51 -7.75
C ARG A 148 7.73 4.76 -9.09
N ALA A 149 7.77 3.77 -9.99
CA ALA A 149 7.24 3.87 -11.34
C ALA A 149 5.75 3.53 -11.46
N ALA A 150 5.15 2.94 -10.43
CA ALA A 150 3.76 2.49 -10.47
C ALA A 150 2.79 3.67 -10.57
N ARG A 151 1.71 3.46 -11.32
CA ARG A 151 0.55 4.34 -11.39
C ARG A 151 -0.68 3.51 -11.04
N VAL A 152 -1.52 4.01 -10.15
CA VAL A 152 -2.72 3.30 -9.72
C VAL A 152 -3.94 4.00 -10.35
N GLU A 153 -4.55 3.32 -11.31
CA GLU A 153 -5.71 3.84 -12.04
C GLU A 153 -7.03 3.27 -11.52
N TYR A 154 -6.94 2.20 -10.72
CA TYR A 154 -8.09 1.49 -10.13
C TYR A 154 -8.98 0.83 -11.18
N LYS A 155 -8.43 0.47 -12.35
CA LYS A 155 -9.16 -0.13 -13.47
C LYS A 155 -9.03 -1.65 -13.51
N ASN A 156 -7.82 -2.16 -13.28
CA ASN A 156 -7.51 -3.57 -13.29
C ASN A 156 -7.02 -4.00 -11.90
N ILE A 157 -7.92 -4.47 -11.06
CA ILE A 157 -7.62 -4.79 -9.67
C ILE A 157 -7.50 -6.30 -9.51
N LEU A 158 -6.38 -6.77 -8.99
CA LEU A 158 -6.21 -8.17 -8.62
C LEU A 158 -6.44 -8.31 -7.10
N VAL A 159 -7.33 -9.21 -6.69
CA VAL A 159 -7.47 -9.61 -5.29
C VAL A 159 -7.00 -11.06 -5.12
N ALA A 160 -6.04 -11.26 -4.22
CA ALA A 160 -5.58 -12.58 -3.83
C ALA A 160 -6.40 -13.09 -2.64
N THR A 161 -6.97 -14.29 -2.79
CA THR A 161 -7.80 -14.90 -1.75
C THR A 161 -7.35 -16.32 -1.43
N ASP A 162 -7.35 -16.65 -0.16
CA ASP A 162 -7.16 -18.00 0.39
C ASP A 162 -8.33 -18.42 1.30
N GLY A 163 -9.43 -17.65 1.26
CA GLY A 163 -10.62 -17.87 2.07
C GLY A 163 -10.52 -17.40 3.53
N SER A 164 -9.38 -16.87 3.97
CA SER A 164 -9.23 -16.29 5.31
C SER A 164 -10.08 -15.02 5.48
N GLU A 165 -10.37 -14.63 6.73
CA GLU A 165 -11.10 -13.39 7.04
C GLU A 165 -10.42 -12.16 6.45
N HIS A 166 -9.08 -12.06 6.55
CA HIS A 166 -8.31 -10.98 5.96
C HIS A 166 -8.43 -10.93 4.43
N SER A 167 -8.43 -12.09 3.76
CA SER A 167 -8.59 -12.14 2.30
C SER A 167 -10.02 -11.81 1.87
N GLN A 168 -11.03 -12.13 2.69
CA GLN A 168 -12.42 -11.71 2.47
C GLN A 168 -12.60 -10.21 2.66
N ALA A 169 -11.97 -9.60 3.67
CA ALA A 169 -11.95 -8.15 3.84
C ALA A 169 -11.28 -7.46 2.63
N ALA A 170 -10.14 -8.02 2.15
CA ALA A 170 -9.46 -7.54 0.95
C ALA A 170 -10.37 -7.64 -0.30
N ALA A 171 -11.13 -8.72 -0.46
CA ALA A 171 -12.07 -8.89 -1.56
C ALA A 171 -13.18 -7.83 -1.54
N LYS A 172 -13.80 -7.59 -0.39
CA LYS A 172 -14.80 -6.53 -0.24
C LYS A 172 -14.25 -5.15 -0.60
N LYS A 173 -13.03 -4.83 -0.12
CA LYS A 173 -12.36 -3.58 -0.42
C LYS A 173 -12.06 -3.45 -1.92
N ALA A 174 -11.52 -4.49 -2.57
CA ALA A 174 -11.22 -4.51 -4.00
C ALA A 174 -12.48 -4.27 -4.85
N ILE A 175 -13.58 -4.93 -4.51
CA ILE A 175 -14.86 -4.79 -5.20
C ILE A 175 -15.44 -3.39 -5.03
N ASP A 176 -15.39 -2.81 -3.81
CA ASP A 176 -15.87 -1.43 -3.60
C ASP A 176 -15.04 -0.41 -4.40
N ILE A 177 -13.72 -0.58 -4.44
CA ILE A 177 -12.83 0.25 -5.27
C ILE A 177 -13.20 0.10 -6.76
N ALA A 178 -13.31 -1.12 -7.27
CA ALA A 178 -13.65 -1.38 -8.67
C ALA A 178 -15.01 -0.76 -9.05
N ARG A 179 -16.04 -0.96 -8.20
CA ARG A 179 -17.37 -0.39 -8.39
C ARG A 179 -17.36 1.14 -8.49
N ARG A 180 -16.61 1.79 -7.60
CA ARG A 180 -16.50 3.26 -7.56
C ARG A 180 -15.72 3.84 -8.73
N CYS A 181 -14.68 3.13 -9.17
CA CYS A 181 -13.79 3.60 -10.23
C CYS A 181 -14.20 3.11 -11.63
N GLY A 182 -15.26 2.28 -11.73
CA GLY A 182 -15.66 1.65 -13.00
C GLY A 182 -14.59 0.71 -13.54
N GLY A 183 -13.91 -0.01 -12.64
CA GLY A 183 -12.90 -1.01 -12.93
C GLY A 183 -13.44 -2.43 -12.89
N GLY A 184 -12.55 -3.42 -13.10
CA GLY A 184 -12.83 -4.84 -12.96
C GLY A 184 -11.91 -5.49 -11.93
N VAL A 185 -12.30 -6.69 -11.48
CA VAL A 185 -11.58 -7.47 -10.49
C VAL A 185 -11.11 -8.79 -11.09
N ILE A 186 -9.87 -9.17 -10.85
CA ILE A 186 -9.34 -10.51 -11.03
C ILE A 186 -9.25 -11.16 -9.65
N ALA A 187 -10.11 -12.14 -9.38
CA ALA A 187 -10.07 -12.93 -8.16
C ALA A 187 -9.12 -14.12 -8.37
N LEU A 188 -8.02 -14.17 -7.63
CA LEU A 188 -6.99 -15.18 -7.77
C LEU A 188 -6.80 -15.96 -6.47
N SER A 189 -6.86 -17.31 -6.58
CA SER A 189 -6.45 -18.24 -5.52
C SER A 189 -5.40 -19.19 -6.05
N ALA A 190 -4.19 -19.13 -5.49
CA ALA A 190 -3.09 -19.98 -5.90
C ALA A 190 -3.24 -21.38 -5.33
N MET A 191 -2.92 -22.41 -6.15
CA MET A 191 -2.87 -23.82 -5.74
C MET A 191 -1.43 -24.32 -5.75
N ARG A 192 -1.01 -25.09 -4.77
CA ARG A 192 0.28 -25.81 -4.79
C ARG A 192 0.21 -27.03 -5.70
N ASP A 193 -0.89 -27.75 -5.62
CA ASP A 193 -1.17 -28.93 -6.42
C ASP A 193 -2.68 -29.08 -6.70
N GLU A 194 -3.04 -30.10 -7.46
CA GLU A 194 -4.41 -30.36 -7.89
C GLU A 194 -5.38 -30.72 -6.74
N SER A 195 -4.88 -31.17 -5.60
CA SER A 195 -5.73 -31.49 -4.44
C SER A 195 -6.39 -30.25 -3.86
N GLU A 196 -5.77 -29.07 -4.01
CA GLU A 196 -6.29 -27.78 -3.54
C GLU A 196 -7.31 -27.14 -4.52
N ARG A 197 -7.53 -27.72 -5.71
CA ARG A 197 -8.37 -27.13 -6.76
C ARG A 197 -9.78 -26.77 -6.29
N LYS A 198 -10.48 -27.71 -5.68
CA LYS A 198 -11.87 -27.51 -5.24
C LYS A 198 -11.98 -26.35 -4.22
N GLU A 199 -11.00 -26.25 -3.36
CA GLU A 199 -10.95 -25.22 -2.33
C GLU A 199 -10.64 -23.85 -2.95
N ALA A 200 -9.65 -23.78 -3.84
CA ALA A 200 -9.29 -22.56 -4.55
C ALA A 200 -10.45 -22.04 -5.43
N GLU A 201 -11.13 -22.93 -6.16
CA GLU A 201 -12.31 -22.60 -6.95
C GLU A 201 -13.46 -22.05 -6.07
N ALA A 202 -13.67 -22.65 -4.88
CA ALA A 202 -14.68 -22.15 -3.95
C ALA A 202 -14.37 -20.72 -3.46
N TYR A 203 -13.08 -20.40 -3.20
CA TYR A 203 -12.68 -19.07 -2.76
C TYR A 203 -12.89 -18.01 -3.85
N VAL A 204 -12.42 -18.26 -5.07
CA VAL A 204 -12.62 -17.28 -6.15
C VAL A 204 -14.08 -17.16 -6.55
N LYS A 205 -14.88 -18.25 -6.44
CA LYS A 205 -16.32 -18.22 -6.66
C LYS A 205 -17.03 -17.32 -5.65
N ALA A 206 -16.67 -17.40 -4.36
CA ALA A 206 -17.24 -16.53 -3.34
C ALA A 206 -16.97 -15.03 -3.63
N VAL A 207 -15.77 -14.71 -4.10
CA VAL A 207 -15.44 -13.35 -4.54
C VAL A 207 -16.24 -12.95 -5.78
N ALA A 208 -16.40 -13.84 -6.74
CA ALA A 208 -17.18 -13.59 -7.95
C ALA A 208 -18.65 -13.33 -7.66
N GLU A 209 -19.25 -14.13 -6.77
CA GLU A 209 -20.64 -13.93 -6.34
C GLU A 209 -20.85 -12.56 -5.65
N LEU A 210 -19.88 -12.14 -4.85
CA LEU A 210 -19.90 -10.82 -4.22
C LEU A 210 -19.76 -9.69 -5.25
N ALA A 211 -18.82 -9.82 -6.20
CA ALA A 211 -18.62 -8.83 -7.26
C ALA A 211 -19.83 -8.70 -8.17
N GLN A 212 -20.47 -9.81 -8.52
CA GLN A 212 -21.68 -9.82 -9.34
C GLN A 212 -22.86 -9.11 -8.65
N LYS A 213 -23.03 -9.30 -7.35
CA LYS A 213 -24.05 -8.58 -6.56
C LYS A 213 -23.85 -7.07 -6.57
N GLU A 214 -22.60 -6.63 -6.63
CA GLU A 214 -22.23 -5.21 -6.68
C GLU A 214 -22.13 -4.66 -8.13
N GLY A 215 -22.43 -5.50 -9.14
CA GLY A 215 -22.37 -5.10 -10.55
C GLY A 215 -20.94 -4.87 -11.07
N VAL A 216 -19.94 -5.50 -10.45
CA VAL A 216 -18.52 -5.36 -10.81
C VAL A 216 -18.08 -6.50 -11.73
N PRO A 217 -17.48 -6.21 -12.90
CA PRO A 217 -16.89 -7.24 -13.75
C PRO A 217 -15.82 -8.02 -12.99
N VAL A 218 -15.89 -9.36 -13.07
CA VAL A 218 -14.95 -10.22 -12.35
C VAL A 218 -14.50 -11.38 -13.22
N GLU A 219 -13.18 -11.63 -13.21
CA GLU A 219 -12.54 -12.82 -13.75
C GLU A 219 -12.02 -13.66 -12.57
N THR A 220 -12.10 -15.00 -12.66
CA THR A 220 -11.61 -15.89 -11.62
C THR A 220 -10.45 -16.72 -12.13
N MET A 221 -9.41 -16.87 -11.32
CA MET A 221 -8.21 -17.64 -11.66
C MET A 221 -7.74 -18.49 -10.48
N THR A 222 -7.35 -19.75 -10.82
CA THR A 222 -6.79 -20.69 -9.83
C THR A 222 -5.47 -21.27 -10.35
N PRO A 223 -4.42 -20.44 -10.53
CA PRO A 223 -3.16 -20.89 -11.09
C PRO A 223 -2.40 -21.79 -10.12
N LYS A 224 -1.68 -22.78 -10.69
CA LYS A 224 -0.78 -23.64 -9.92
C LYS A 224 0.59 -22.99 -9.76
N GLY A 225 1.07 -22.91 -8.54
CA GLY A 225 2.40 -22.37 -8.21
C GLY A 225 2.47 -21.81 -6.81
N ARG A 226 3.64 -21.22 -6.48
CA ARG A 226 3.79 -20.50 -5.22
C ARG A 226 2.97 -19.21 -5.27
N SER A 227 2.15 -18.97 -4.24
CA SER A 227 1.16 -17.88 -4.23
C SER A 227 1.74 -16.53 -4.67
N PHE A 228 2.88 -16.12 -4.11
CA PHE A 228 3.48 -14.83 -4.46
C PHE A 228 4.00 -14.73 -5.89
N ASP A 229 4.48 -15.84 -6.49
CA ASP A 229 4.97 -15.86 -7.87
C ASP A 229 3.79 -15.70 -8.83
N VAL A 230 2.75 -16.53 -8.69
CA VAL A 230 1.58 -16.48 -9.60
C VAL A 230 0.79 -15.18 -9.47
N ILE A 231 0.74 -14.56 -8.29
CA ILE A 231 0.12 -13.25 -8.10
C ILE A 231 0.89 -12.18 -8.88
N VAL A 232 2.23 -12.13 -8.73
CA VAL A 232 3.07 -11.13 -9.40
C VAL A 232 3.10 -11.34 -10.92
N GLU A 233 3.22 -12.59 -11.37
CA GLU A 233 3.18 -12.93 -12.80
C GLU A 233 1.83 -12.57 -13.43
N THR A 234 0.72 -12.91 -12.78
CA THR A 234 -0.62 -12.53 -13.25
C THR A 234 -0.77 -11.02 -13.29
N ALA A 235 -0.34 -10.31 -12.24
CA ALA A 235 -0.43 -8.86 -12.21
C ALA A 235 0.35 -8.21 -13.35
N GLY A 236 1.57 -8.65 -13.64
CA GLY A 236 2.37 -8.17 -14.75
C GLY A 236 1.78 -8.50 -16.12
N GLY A 237 1.34 -9.77 -16.32
CA GLY A 237 0.82 -10.23 -17.60
C GLY A 237 -0.57 -9.68 -17.95
N ARG A 238 -1.34 -9.22 -16.96
CA ARG A 238 -2.71 -8.70 -17.14
C ARG A 238 -2.80 -7.18 -17.01
N GLY A 239 -1.69 -6.46 -16.86
CA GLY A 239 -1.69 -5.01 -16.72
C GLY A 239 -2.46 -4.55 -15.47
N VAL A 240 -2.33 -5.29 -14.36
CA VAL A 240 -2.95 -4.93 -13.08
C VAL A 240 -2.29 -3.66 -12.55
N ASP A 241 -3.11 -2.70 -12.16
CA ASP A 241 -2.64 -1.43 -11.58
C ASP A 241 -2.68 -1.41 -10.04
N LEU A 242 -3.49 -2.30 -9.44
CA LEU A 242 -3.58 -2.46 -7.99
C LEU A 242 -3.75 -3.94 -7.61
N ILE A 243 -2.88 -4.43 -6.72
CA ILE A 243 -3.10 -5.69 -6.02
C ILE A 243 -3.69 -5.38 -4.65
N VAL A 244 -4.75 -6.09 -4.25
CA VAL A 244 -5.37 -5.98 -2.91
C VAL A 244 -5.22 -7.30 -2.19
N MET A 245 -4.66 -7.25 -0.98
CA MET A 245 -4.36 -8.44 -0.17
C MET A 245 -4.69 -8.19 1.30
N GLY A 246 -4.99 -9.26 2.02
CA GLY A 246 -5.02 -9.20 3.49
C GLY A 246 -3.62 -9.15 4.09
N THR A 247 -3.51 -8.68 5.32
CA THR A 247 -2.24 -8.65 6.06
C THR A 247 -1.71 -10.06 6.31
N TYR A 248 -2.61 -11.00 6.61
CA TYR A 248 -2.30 -12.42 6.87
C TYR A 248 -3.17 -13.33 6.02
N GLY A 249 -2.69 -14.55 5.74
CA GLY A 249 -3.47 -15.63 5.18
C GLY A 249 -3.82 -16.68 6.24
N LYS A 250 -4.38 -17.82 5.82
CA LYS A 250 -4.80 -18.95 6.67
C LYS A 250 -3.70 -19.48 7.61
N THR A 251 -2.45 -19.42 7.19
CA THR A 251 -1.31 -19.92 7.97
C THR A 251 -0.69 -18.88 8.88
N GLY A 252 -1.29 -17.69 8.99
CA GLY A 252 -0.81 -16.59 9.80
C GLY A 252 -0.86 -16.93 11.30
N LEU A 253 0.22 -17.49 11.79
CA LEU A 253 0.47 -17.61 13.23
C LEU A 253 0.74 -16.19 13.76
N GLY A 254 -0.03 -15.75 14.75
CA GLY A 254 -0.08 -14.40 15.33
C GLY A 254 1.21 -13.83 15.96
N ARG A 255 2.36 -14.12 15.38
CA ARG A 255 3.69 -13.63 15.79
C ARG A 255 4.52 -13.01 14.65
N LEU A 256 4.05 -13.07 13.40
CA LEU A 256 4.72 -12.43 12.28
C LEU A 256 4.05 -11.09 12.00
N LEU A 257 4.86 -10.08 11.71
CA LEU A 257 4.41 -8.72 11.39
C LEU A 257 3.51 -8.64 10.16
N MET A 258 3.66 -9.61 9.24
CA MET A 258 2.93 -9.70 7.97
C MET A 258 3.06 -11.12 7.40
N GLY A 259 2.08 -11.58 6.63
CA GLY A 259 2.13 -12.87 5.94
C GLY A 259 3.26 -12.92 4.90
N SER A 260 3.99 -14.03 4.83
CA SER A 260 5.16 -14.19 3.95
C SER A 260 4.83 -14.04 2.45
N SER A 261 3.59 -14.35 2.03
CA SER A 261 3.15 -14.11 0.65
C SER A 261 2.95 -12.62 0.38
N THR A 262 2.31 -11.90 1.30
CA THR A 262 2.08 -10.45 1.21
C THR A 262 3.41 -9.70 1.15
N GLU A 263 4.37 -10.04 2.02
CA GLU A 263 5.72 -9.47 1.99
C GLU A 263 6.41 -9.64 0.64
N LYS A 264 6.38 -10.87 0.10
CA LYS A 264 7.03 -11.17 -1.19
C LYS A 264 6.33 -10.51 -2.38
N VAL A 265 5.00 -10.41 -2.35
CA VAL A 265 4.23 -9.69 -3.37
C VAL A 265 4.60 -8.22 -3.36
N ILE A 266 4.59 -7.56 -2.19
CA ILE A 266 5.00 -6.16 -2.06
C ILE A 266 6.43 -5.97 -2.58
N GLY A 267 7.35 -6.85 -2.23
CA GLY A 267 8.74 -6.76 -2.68
C GLY A 267 8.92 -6.84 -4.20
N ARG A 268 8.01 -7.49 -4.93
CA ARG A 268 8.18 -7.83 -6.36
C ARG A 268 7.16 -7.21 -7.31
N ALA A 269 5.99 -6.81 -6.84
CA ALA A 269 4.93 -6.26 -7.69
C ALA A 269 5.42 -4.98 -8.40
N GLY A 270 5.08 -4.85 -9.68
CA GLY A 270 5.32 -3.63 -10.47
C GLY A 270 4.27 -2.54 -10.27
N CYS A 271 3.14 -2.88 -9.66
CA CYS A 271 1.99 -2.00 -9.40
C CYS A 271 1.83 -1.69 -7.92
N GLY A 272 0.85 -0.86 -7.56
CA GLY A 272 0.46 -0.60 -6.18
C GLY A 272 -0.03 -1.87 -5.46
N VAL A 273 0.25 -1.98 -4.16
CA VAL A 273 -0.25 -3.06 -3.31
C VAL A 273 -0.97 -2.46 -2.11
N LEU A 274 -2.29 -2.68 -2.02
CA LEU A 274 -3.10 -2.30 -0.88
C LEU A 274 -3.20 -3.48 0.09
N VAL A 275 -2.69 -3.29 1.29
CA VAL A 275 -2.78 -4.27 2.37
C VAL A 275 -3.92 -3.88 3.28
N VAL A 276 -4.94 -4.74 3.36
CA VAL A 276 -6.17 -4.52 4.13
C VAL A 276 -6.02 -5.14 5.52
N LYS A 277 -6.48 -4.39 6.54
CA LYS A 277 -6.42 -4.76 7.96
C LYS A 277 -7.67 -5.46 8.46
#